data_1282e72d46d8f17a64423a1ab5c2630f
#
_entry.id   1282e72d46d8f17a64423a1ab5c2630f
#
_cell.length_a   1.000
_cell.length_b   1.000
_cell.length_c   1.000
_cell.angle_alpha   90.00
_cell.angle_beta   90.00
_cell.angle_gamma   90.00
#
_symmetry.space_group_name_H-M   'P 1'
#
loop_
_entity.id
_entity.type
_entity.pdbx_description
1 polymer ?
#
loop_
_entity_poly.entity_id
_entity_poly.type
_entity_poly.pdbx_seq_one_letter_code
_entity_poly.pdbx_strand_id
1 'polypeptide(L)' 'MNNSKNIANYIQIKFHDERPLYVISVGGVSEEDTHGSIKYIVALSDKDRMYKITVEAL' A
#
# COMPACT_ATOMS: atom_id res chain seq x y z
N MET A 1 -16.28 9.44 -7.77
CA MET A 1 -14.90 8.98 -7.99
C MET A 1 -14.05 9.34 -6.78
N ASN A 2 -13.26 8.45 -6.28
CA ASN A 2 -12.43 8.72 -5.11
C ASN A 2 -10.94 8.62 -5.48
N ASN A 3 -10.08 9.03 -4.55
CA ASN A 3 -8.64 9.08 -4.77
C ASN A 3 -7.89 7.95 -4.07
N SER A 4 -8.58 6.86 -3.70
CA SER A 4 -7.95 5.76 -2.96
C SER A 4 -6.74 5.20 -3.70
N LYS A 5 -6.86 4.96 -5.00
CA LYS A 5 -5.77 4.46 -5.81
C LYS A 5 -4.62 5.45 -5.89
N ASN A 6 -4.93 6.73 -6.06
CA ASN A 6 -3.91 7.78 -6.11
C ASN A 6 -3.15 7.89 -4.79
N ILE A 7 -3.88 7.79 -3.68
CA ILE A 7 -3.29 7.84 -2.35
C ILE A 7 -2.39 6.62 -2.13
N ALA A 8 -2.86 5.44 -2.51
CA ALA A 8 -2.06 4.22 -2.37
C ALA A 8 -0.79 4.29 -3.22
N ASN A 9 -0.90 4.78 -4.45
CA ASN A 9 0.27 4.97 -5.32
C ASN A 9 1.27 5.96 -4.70
N TYR A 10 0.79 7.03 -4.12
CA TYR A 10 1.66 8.01 -3.46
C TYR A 10 2.40 7.37 -2.29
N ILE A 11 1.70 6.61 -1.46
CA ILE A 11 2.31 5.91 -0.33
C ILE A 11 3.41 4.96 -0.83
N GLN A 12 3.10 4.18 -1.85
CA GLN A 12 4.04 3.21 -2.41
C GLN A 12 5.29 3.91 -2.96
N ILE A 13 5.12 5.00 -3.69
CA ILE A 13 6.22 5.77 -4.26
C ILE A 13 7.08 6.36 -3.15
N LYS A 14 6.47 6.90 -2.09
CA LYS A 14 7.20 7.47 -0.98
C LYS A 14 8.03 6.43 -0.25
N PHE A 15 7.49 5.24 -0.03
CA PHE A 15 8.28 4.16 0.57
C PHE A 15 9.44 3.71 -0.30
N HIS A 16 9.28 3.77 -1.63
CA HIS A 16 10.38 3.47 -2.54
C HIS A 16 11.48 4.52 -2.47
N ASP A 17 11.10 5.81 -2.48
CA ASP A 17 12.04 6.92 -2.55
C ASP A 17 12.72 7.19 -1.22
N GLU A 18 11.98 7.05 -0.12
CA GLU A 18 12.45 7.38 1.22
C GLU A 18 12.23 6.18 2.14
N ARG A 19 12.76 5.04 1.74
CA ARG A 19 12.55 3.79 2.46
C ARG A 19 13.21 3.82 3.83
N PRO A 20 12.44 3.62 4.92
CA PRO A 20 13.03 3.49 6.25
C PRO A 20 13.99 2.30 6.32
N LEU A 21 14.98 2.39 7.19
CA LEU A 21 16.00 1.33 7.30
C LEU A 21 15.41 -0.03 7.67
N TYR A 22 14.32 -0.06 8.41
CA TYR A 22 13.70 -1.31 8.82
C TYR A 22 12.79 -1.92 7.75
N VAL A 23 12.52 -1.21 6.66
CA VAL A 23 11.73 -1.73 5.54
C VAL A 23 12.69 -2.33 4.51
N ILE A 24 12.57 -3.64 4.28
CA ILE A 24 13.45 -4.34 3.34
C ILE A 24 12.92 -4.28 1.92
N SER A 25 11.62 -4.43 1.75
CA SER A 25 11.04 -4.37 0.41
C SER A 25 9.68 -3.68 0.42
N VAL A 26 9.37 -3.08 -0.73
CA VAL A 26 8.12 -2.39 -0.96
C VAL A 26 7.49 -3.00 -2.20
N GLY A 27 6.32 -3.60 -2.05
CA GLY A 27 5.59 -4.18 -3.17
C GLY A 27 4.82 -3.14 -3.96
N GLY A 28 4.21 -3.58 -5.04
CA GLY A 28 3.33 -2.72 -5.82
C GLY A 28 1.97 -2.55 -5.15
N VAL A 29 1.18 -1.64 -5.72
CA VAL A 29 -0.19 -1.43 -5.29
C VAL A 29 -1.06 -2.53 -5.87
N SER A 30 -1.86 -3.19 -5.03
CA SER A 30 -2.85 -4.17 -5.48
C SER A 30 -4.25 -3.70 -5.14
N GLU A 31 -5.23 -4.22 -5.87
CA GLU A 31 -6.62 -3.87 -5.68
C GLU A 31 -7.35 -5.07 -5.06
N GLU A 32 -8.19 -4.79 -4.06
CA GLU A 32 -9.03 -5.79 -3.46
C GLU A 32 -10.48 -5.29 -3.48
N ASP A 33 -11.36 -6.07 -4.08
CA ASP A 33 -12.79 -5.74 -4.15
C ASP A 33 -13.55 -6.74 -3.29
N THR A 34 -14.15 -6.25 -2.21
CA THR A 34 -14.94 -7.07 -1.30
C THR A 34 -16.32 -6.45 -1.14
N HIS A 35 -17.36 -7.17 -1.58
CA HIS A 35 -18.74 -6.73 -1.45
C HIS A 35 -18.99 -5.33 -2.03
N GLY A 36 -18.42 -5.05 -3.19
CA GLY A 36 -18.59 -3.75 -3.84
C GLY A 36 -17.77 -2.63 -3.26
N SER A 37 -16.93 -2.94 -2.28
CA SER A 37 -16.00 -1.97 -1.70
C SER A 37 -14.60 -2.23 -2.23
N ILE A 38 -14.02 -1.24 -2.89
CA ILE A 38 -12.69 -1.38 -3.49
C ILE A 38 -11.65 -0.76 -2.56
N LYS A 39 -10.63 -1.55 -2.24
CA LYS A 39 -9.51 -1.14 -1.42
C LYS A 39 -8.22 -1.28 -2.21
N TYR A 40 -7.26 -0.47 -1.89
CA TYR A 40 -5.93 -0.56 -2.48
C TYR A 40 -4.92 -0.87 -1.39
N ILE A 41 -4.03 -1.80 -1.68
CA ILE A 41 -3.12 -2.36 -0.69
C ILE A 41 -1.69 -2.15 -1.14
N VAL A 42 -0.87 -1.63 -0.23
CA VAL A 42 0.57 -1.53 -0.42
C VAL A 42 1.22 -2.55 0.52
N ALA A 43 1.95 -3.49 -0.03
CA ALA A 43 2.62 -4.52 0.74
C ALA A 43 4.05 -4.09 1.05
N LEU A 44 4.43 -4.28 2.31
CA LEU A 44 5.77 -3.98 2.79
C LEU A 44 6.32 -5.19 3.52
N SER A 45 7.64 -5.31 3.60
CA SER A 45 8.23 -6.31 4.47
C SER A 45 9.41 -5.74 5.25
N ASP A 46 9.55 -6.19 6.48
CA ASP A 46 10.77 -6.02 7.23
C ASP A 46 11.52 -7.35 7.25
N LYS A 47 12.49 -7.48 8.13
CA LYS A 47 13.31 -8.69 8.20
C LYS A 47 12.49 -9.94 8.53
N ASP A 48 11.42 -9.79 9.31
CA ASP A 48 10.73 -10.93 9.91
C ASP A 48 9.29 -11.10 9.44
N ARG A 49 8.64 -10.03 8.99
CA ARG A 49 7.22 -10.04 8.71
C ARG A 49 6.86 -9.25 7.46
N MET A 50 5.70 -9.59 6.93
CA MET A 50 5.06 -8.81 5.88
C MET A 50 3.93 -7.98 6.48
N TYR A 51 3.75 -6.78 5.93
CA TYR A 51 2.71 -5.85 6.38
C TYR A 51 1.92 -5.38 5.18
N LYS A 52 0.68 -5.00 5.40
CA LYS A 52 -0.10 -4.35 4.36
C LYS A 52 -0.66 -3.04 4.88
N ILE A 53 -0.61 -2.04 4.03
CA ILE A 53 -1.26 -0.75 4.26
C ILE A 53 -2.48 -0.72 3.34
N THR A 54 -3.65 -0.54 3.93
CA THR A 54 -4.90 -0.55 3.17
C THR A 54 -5.44 0.88 3.05
N VAL A 55 -5.78 1.28 1.84
CA VAL A 55 -6.39 2.57 1.55
C VAL A 55 -7.81 2.33 1.07
N GLU A 56 -8.76 2.83 1.82
CA GLU A 56 -10.18 2.64 1.54
C GLU A 56 -10.91 3.97 1.74
N ALA A 57 -11.79 4.33 0.82
CA ALA A 57 -12.64 5.50 0.99
C ALA A 57 -13.73 5.20 2.01
N LEU A 58 -13.93 6.10 2.94
CA LEU A 58 -14.93 5.95 4.01
C LEU A 58 -16.29 6.52 3.62
#